data_e5c714748b1a7ca42ce4345c909ac4eb
#
_entry.id   e5c714748b1a7ca42ce4345c909ac4eb
#
_cell.length_a   1.000
_cell.length_b   1.000
_cell.length_c   1.000
_cell.angle_alpha   90.00
_cell.angle_beta   90.00
_cell.angle_gamma   90.00
#
_symmetry.space_group_name_H-M   'P 1'
#
loop_
_entity.id
_entity.type
_entity.pdbx_description
1 polymer ?
#
loop_
_entity_poly.entity_id
_entity_poly.type
_entity_poly.pdbx_seq_one_letter_code
_entity_poly.pdbx_strand_id
1 'polypeptide(L)'
;SAASDVYKRQIIDIGVDLNFFGQVFLAFMLLSGGLGLMAITTFLQGFVVKGTKLRTRLDKGKTLDEFGVGGIGRTFQSIAITAISIISLGAIVLYSFGFVDIQNNWERLWSSIFHSISAYNNAGFSLMSNSLQDYRTNYLVNSVFVFLIVMGGLGWRVIDDIWSHKKNLSYKKLSLHSRLVIRTSLSLILFGSLGFFITESLLNSQFFNDLNLFERLMSSIFETVSARTAGFTNFPISLNSISDTGLLLLMTLM
;
A
#
# COMPACT_ATOMS: atom_id res chain seq x y z
N SER A 1 -3.41 -12.74 -21.16
CA SER A 1 -4.51 -13.66 -20.89
C SER A 1 -5.40 -13.05 -19.80
N ALA A 2 -6.71 -13.42 -19.75
CA ALA A 2 -7.67 -12.83 -18.82
C ALA A 2 -7.23 -12.87 -17.34
N ALA A 3 -6.54 -13.92 -16.89
CA ALA A 3 -6.02 -14.01 -15.52
C ALA A 3 -4.93 -12.98 -15.23
N SER A 4 -4.06 -12.69 -16.19
CA SER A 4 -3.02 -11.66 -16.08
C SER A 4 -3.65 -10.25 -15.94
N ASP A 5 -4.70 -9.99 -16.71
CA ASP A 5 -5.36 -8.69 -16.74
C ASP A 5 -6.15 -8.43 -15.45
N VAL A 6 -6.79 -9.47 -14.90
CA VAL A 6 -7.51 -9.38 -13.63
C VAL A 6 -6.56 -9.09 -12.47
N TYR A 7 -5.40 -9.76 -12.41
CA TYR A 7 -4.45 -9.56 -11.31
C TYR A 7 -3.71 -8.23 -11.41
N LYS A 8 -3.24 -7.84 -12.61
CA LYS A 8 -2.52 -6.57 -12.80
C LYS A 8 -3.43 -5.34 -12.69
N ARG A 9 -4.75 -5.50 -12.77
CA ARG A 9 -5.73 -4.38 -12.82
C ARG A 9 -5.44 -3.34 -13.90
N GLN A 10 -4.57 -3.67 -14.87
CA GLN A 10 -4.15 -2.81 -15.97
C GLN A 10 -4.52 -3.48 -17.29
N ILE A 11 -5.39 -2.83 -18.06
CA ILE A 11 -5.72 -3.22 -19.46
C ILE A 11 -4.82 -2.43 -20.42
N ILE A 12 -4.33 -1.26 -19.98
CA ILE A 12 -3.55 -0.30 -20.75
C ILE A 12 -2.16 -0.21 -20.13
N ASP A 13 -1.12 -0.18 -20.95
CA ASP A 13 0.26 0.05 -20.50
C ASP A 13 0.46 1.55 -20.25
N ILE A 14 0.45 1.95 -18.99
CA ILE A 14 0.50 3.37 -18.59
C ILE A 14 1.79 4.05 -19.04
N GLY A 15 2.89 3.31 -19.07
CA GLY A 15 4.19 3.85 -19.47
C GLY A 15 4.27 4.15 -20.96
N VAL A 16 3.56 3.36 -21.78
CA VAL A 16 3.60 3.44 -23.24
C VAL A 16 2.41 4.22 -23.80
N ASP A 17 1.20 3.93 -23.31
CA ASP A 17 -0.04 4.46 -23.89
C ASP A 17 -0.39 5.86 -23.37
N LEU A 18 0.09 6.24 -22.17
CA LEU A 18 -0.15 7.56 -21.61
C LEU A 18 1.06 8.48 -21.79
N ASN A 19 0.82 9.65 -22.35
CA ASN A 19 1.80 10.73 -22.36
C ASN A 19 2.05 11.25 -20.93
N PHE A 20 3.11 12.03 -20.74
CA PHE A 20 3.49 12.57 -19.43
C PHE A 20 2.34 13.29 -18.70
N PHE A 21 1.53 14.09 -19.41
CA PHE A 21 0.36 14.76 -18.80
C PHE A 21 -0.69 13.76 -18.30
N GLY A 22 -0.94 12.68 -19.05
CA GLY A 22 -1.83 11.61 -18.63
C GLY A 22 -1.35 10.90 -17.37
N GLN A 23 -0.05 10.62 -17.28
CA GLN A 23 0.57 10.03 -16.09
C GLN A 23 0.48 10.96 -14.87
N VAL A 24 0.72 12.25 -15.03
CA VAL A 24 0.57 13.28 -13.97
C VAL A 24 -0.88 13.36 -13.50
N PHE A 25 -1.83 13.39 -14.44
CA PHE A 25 -3.25 13.40 -14.12
C PHE A 25 -3.67 12.15 -13.35
N LEU A 26 -3.19 10.97 -13.77
CA LEU A 26 -3.43 9.72 -13.06
C LEU A 26 -2.84 9.75 -11.64
N ALA A 27 -1.59 10.22 -11.47
CA ALA A 27 -0.97 10.36 -10.16
C ALA A 27 -1.76 11.30 -9.23
N PHE A 28 -2.28 12.41 -9.78
CA PHE A 28 -3.16 13.32 -9.04
C PHE A 28 -4.48 12.65 -8.63
N MET A 29 -5.09 11.87 -9.53
CA MET A 29 -6.30 11.11 -9.23
C MET A 29 -6.06 10.06 -8.13
N LEU A 30 -4.92 9.37 -8.15
CA LEU A 30 -4.54 8.41 -7.11
C LEU A 30 -4.37 9.09 -5.74
N LEU A 31 -3.70 10.23 -5.69
CA LEU A 31 -3.55 11.00 -4.45
C LEU A 31 -4.91 11.52 -3.94
N SER A 32 -5.71 12.09 -4.82
CA SER A 32 -7.02 12.63 -4.43
C SER A 32 -7.99 11.53 -4.00
N GLY A 33 -7.98 10.37 -4.67
CA GLY A 33 -8.79 9.20 -4.31
C GLY A 33 -8.40 8.63 -2.94
N GLY A 34 -7.11 8.36 -2.71
CA GLY A 34 -6.61 7.80 -1.46
C GLY A 34 -6.81 8.74 -0.27
N LEU A 35 -6.40 10.00 -0.39
CA LEU A 35 -6.57 11.00 0.66
C LEU A 35 -8.05 11.40 0.85
N GLY A 36 -8.79 11.52 -0.25
CA GLY A 36 -10.21 11.90 -0.23
C GLY A 36 -11.08 10.88 0.49
N LEU A 37 -10.93 9.59 0.19
CA LEU A 37 -11.66 8.52 0.89
C LEU A 37 -11.33 8.48 2.38
N MET A 38 -10.06 8.63 2.76
CA MET A 38 -9.65 8.69 4.16
C MET A 38 -10.26 9.91 4.88
N ALA A 39 -10.30 11.06 4.21
CA ALA A 39 -10.92 12.27 4.75
C ALA A 39 -12.44 12.10 4.92
N ILE A 40 -13.13 11.59 3.90
CA ILE A 40 -14.57 11.35 3.93
C ILE A 40 -14.95 10.35 5.03
N THR A 41 -14.26 9.23 5.14
CA THR A 41 -14.54 8.23 6.17
C THR A 41 -14.32 8.79 7.58
N THR A 42 -13.29 9.61 7.77
CA THR A 42 -13.01 10.28 9.04
C THR A 42 -14.12 11.29 9.39
N PHE A 43 -14.56 12.05 8.40
CA PHE A 43 -15.65 13.00 8.54
C PHE A 43 -16.96 12.29 8.90
N LEU A 44 -17.36 11.25 8.17
CA LEU A 44 -18.57 10.46 8.45
C LEU A 44 -18.53 9.82 9.83
N GLN A 45 -17.38 9.24 10.23
CA GLN A 45 -17.24 8.69 11.58
C GLN A 45 -17.37 9.77 12.66
N GLY A 46 -16.87 10.98 12.40
CA GLY A 46 -17.07 12.13 13.27
C GLY A 46 -18.56 12.45 13.47
N PHE A 47 -19.37 12.36 12.42
CA PHE A 47 -20.82 12.56 12.47
C PHE A 47 -21.54 11.45 13.24
N VAL A 48 -21.23 10.18 12.95
CA VAL A 48 -21.86 9.03 13.61
C VAL A 48 -21.57 9.04 15.12
N VAL A 49 -20.33 9.31 15.52
CA VAL A 49 -19.94 9.41 16.94
C VAL A 49 -20.57 10.63 17.61
N LYS A 50 -20.79 11.74 16.87
CA LYS A 50 -21.48 12.92 17.42
C LYS A 50 -22.97 12.67 17.65
N GLY A 51 -23.63 11.93 16.76
CA GLY A 51 -25.07 11.62 16.90
C GLY A 51 -25.41 10.90 18.22
N THR A 52 -24.51 10.04 18.70
CA THR A 52 -24.69 9.31 19.95
C THR A 52 -24.31 10.12 21.21
N LYS A 53 -23.43 11.10 21.08
CA LYS A 53 -22.94 11.92 22.22
C LYS A 53 -23.64 13.28 22.33
N LEU A 54 -24.36 13.72 21.32
CA LEU A 54 -25.05 15.01 21.31
C LEU A 54 -26.13 15.05 22.39
N ARG A 55 -26.87 13.95 22.58
CA ARG A 55 -27.95 13.82 23.59
C ARG A 55 -27.42 13.90 25.04
N THR A 56 -26.20 13.40 25.27
CA THR A 56 -25.56 13.39 26.60
C THR A 56 -24.79 14.68 26.93
N ARG A 57 -24.53 15.54 25.93
CA ARG A 57 -23.74 16.78 26.10
C ARG A 57 -24.57 18.04 26.11
N LEU A 58 -25.79 18.03 25.60
CA LEU A 58 -26.76 19.11 25.78
C LEU A 58 -27.08 19.34 27.28
N ASP A 59 -26.95 18.27 28.10
CA ASP A 59 -27.13 18.36 29.57
C ASP A 59 -25.93 19.00 30.31
N LYS A 60 -24.81 19.27 29.68
CA LYS A 60 -23.58 19.76 30.34
C LYS A 60 -23.08 21.13 29.88
N GLY A 61 -23.89 21.92 29.17
CA GLY A 61 -23.63 23.36 28.93
C GLY A 61 -22.25 23.73 28.33
N LYS A 62 -21.55 22.82 27.64
CA LYS A 62 -20.29 23.13 26.97
C LYS A 62 -20.56 23.55 25.52
N THR A 63 -20.18 24.76 25.23
CA THR A 63 -20.37 25.49 23.98
C THR A 63 -19.87 24.71 22.74
N LEU A 64 -20.62 24.85 21.64
CA LEU A 64 -20.45 24.27 20.33
C LEU A 64 -19.13 24.62 19.62
N ASP A 65 -18.31 25.52 20.18
CA ASP A 65 -17.09 26.04 19.53
C ASP A 65 -15.88 25.09 19.53
N GLU A 66 -15.84 24.07 20.37
CA GLU A 66 -14.72 23.12 20.40
C GLU A 66 -14.76 22.05 19.30
N PHE A 67 -15.84 22.02 18.52
CA PHE A 67 -16.06 21.03 17.45
C PHE A 67 -16.33 21.65 16.08
N GLY A 68 -15.90 22.89 15.90
CA GLY A 68 -16.01 23.60 14.62
C GLY A 68 -15.17 22.97 13.51
N VAL A 69 -15.48 23.39 12.31
CA VAL A 69 -14.82 23.07 11.00
C VAL A 69 -13.28 23.03 11.09
N GLY A 70 -12.66 23.75 12.03
CA GLY A 70 -11.22 23.75 12.31
C GLY A 70 -10.63 22.42 12.81
N GLY A 71 -11.40 21.55 13.46
CA GLY A 71 -10.94 20.22 13.89
C GLY A 71 -10.76 19.26 12.71
N ILE A 72 -11.70 19.31 11.76
CA ILE A 72 -11.66 18.48 10.54
C ILE A 72 -10.52 18.91 9.64
N GLY A 73 -10.30 20.22 9.47
CA GLY A 73 -9.19 20.74 8.69
C GLY A 73 -7.82 20.31 9.24
N ARG A 74 -7.63 20.38 10.56
CA ARG A 74 -6.40 19.91 11.22
C ARG A 74 -6.17 18.42 11.02
N THR A 75 -7.20 17.60 11.13
CA THR A 75 -7.10 16.16 10.90
C THR A 75 -6.74 15.86 9.46
N PHE A 76 -7.39 16.51 8.50
CA PHE A 76 -7.06 16.37 7.07
C PHE A 76 -5.62 16.78 6.78
N GLN A 77 -5.17 17.90 7.33
CA GLN A 77 -3.79 18.35 7.19
C GLN A 77 -2.79 17.34 7.76
N SER A 78 -3.06 16.77 8.92
CA SER A 78 -2.23 15.71 9.51
C SER A 78 -2.15 14.47 8.61
N ILE A 79 -3.29 14.03 8.06
CA ILE A 79 -3.35 12.91 7.11
C ILE A 79 -2.50 13.21 5.87
N ALA A 80 -2.69 14.37 5.26
CA ALA A 80 -1.98 14.76 4.05
C ALA A 80 -0.46 14.86 4.27
N ILE A 81 -0.04 15.51 5.36
CA ILE A 81 1.38 15.65 5.70
C ILE A 81 2.01 14.26 5.92
N THR A 82 1.35 13.38 6.67
CA THR A 82 1.85 12.03 6.93
C THR A 82 1.99 11.23 5.63
N ALA A 83 0.96 11.24 4.78
CA ALA A 83 0.97 10.55 3.49
C ALA A 83 2.09 11.08 2.58
N ILE A 84 2.16 12.41 2.41
CA ILE A 84 3.20 13.05 1.58
C ILE A 84 4.60 12.72 2.12
N SER A 85 4.79 12.73 3.44
CA SER A 85 6.09 12.40 4.04
C SER A 85 6.52 10.96 3.75
N ILE A 86 5.61 9.99 3.86
CA ILE A 86 5.89 8.58 3.60
C ILE A 86 6.14 8.35 2.10
N ILE A 87 5.32 8.95 1.22
CA ILE A 87 5.49 8.87 -0.23
C ILE A 87 6.83 9.48 -0.64
N SER A 88 7.17 10.67 -0.12
CA SER A 88 8.44 11.34 -0.42
C SER A 88 9.64 10.51 0.05
N LEU A 89 9.57 9.90 1.24
CA LEU A 89 10.62 9.00 1.73
C LEU A 89 10.81 7.82 0.78
N GLY A 90 9.72 7.17 0.37
CA GLY A 90 9.75 6.07 -0.59
C GLY A 90 10.35 6.50 -1.93
N ALA A 91 9.91 7.65 -2.47
CA ALA A 91 10.42 8.19 -3.72
C ALA A 91 11.93 8.51 -3.66
N ILE A 92 12.41 9.09 -2.56
CA ILE A 92 13.84 9.38 -2.36
C ILE A 92 14.66 8.09 -2.34
N VAL A 93 14.19 7.06 -1.62
CA VAL A 93 14.91 5.78 -1.53
C VAL A 93 14.91 5.06 -2.89
N LEU A 94 13.78 5.03 -3.60
CA LEU A 94 13.69 4.44 -4.95
C LEU A 94 14.58 5.19 -5.95
N TYR A 95 14.59 6.52 -5.91
CA TYR A 95 15.46 7.32 -6.77
C TYR A 95 16.94 7.09 -6.49
N SER A 96 17.34 7.06 -5.22
CA SER A 96 18.75 6.99 -4.84
C SER A 96 19.34 5.59 -5.00
N PHE A 97 18.57 4.55 -4.72
CA PHE A 97 19.08 3.19 -4.60
C PHE A 97 18.26 2.13 -5.36
N GLY A 98 16.98 2.42 -5.68
CA GLY A 98 16.09 1.43 -6.27
C GLY A 98 16.21 1.34 -7.78
N PHE A 99 15.91 2.42 -8.48
CA PHE A 99 15.82 2.49 -9.94
C PHE A 99 17.11 3.01 -10.57
N VAL A 100 18.26 2.52 -10.10
CA VAL A 100 19.59 2.94 -10.57
C VAL A 100 19.81 2.61 -12.05
N ASP A 101 19.16 1.56 -12.54
CA ASP A 101 19.26 1.09 -13.93
C ASP A 101 18.65 2.06 -14.95
N ILE A 102 17.75 2.94 -14.50
CA ILE A 102 17.17 3.99 -15.35
C ILE A 102 18.19 5.09 -15.52
N GLN A 103 18.79 5.20 -16.73
CA GLN A 103 19.87 6.13 -17.01
C GLN A 103 19.42 7.59 -17.07
N ASN A 104 18.20 7.84 -17.53
CA ASN A 104 17.65 9.18 -17.61
C ASN A 104 17.19 9.64 -16.21
N ASN A 105 17.89 10.64 -15.66
CA ASN A 105 17.59 11.17 -14.32
C ASN A 105 16.14 11.68 -14.17
N TRP A 106 15.55 12.24 -15.23
CA TRP A 106 14.17 12.71 -15.18
C TRP A 106 13.17 11.54 -15.14
N GLU A 107 13.36 10.55 -15.99
CA GLU A 107 12.51 9.34 -15.99
C GLU A 107 12.64 8.58 -14.67
N ARG A 108 13.86 8.47 -14.15
CA ARG A 108 14.13 7.86 -12.86
C ARG A 108 13.41 8.58 -11.72
N LEU A 109 13.46 9.93 -11.69
CA LEU A 109 12.78 10.75 -10.69
C LEU A 109 11.26 10.56 -10.79
N TRP A 110 10.72 10.68 -12.01
CA TRP A 110 9.30 10.52 -12.25
C TRP A 110 8.79 9.12 -11.90
N SER A 111 9.49 8.08 -12.33
CA SER A 111 9.17 6.69 -11.97
C SER A 111 9.18 6.48 -10.47
N SER A 112 10.16 7.03 -9.75
CA SER A 112 10.24 6.92 -8.29
C SER A 112 9.06 7.58 -7.59
N ILE A 113 8.66 8.77 -8.03
CA ILE A 113 7.51 9.50 -7.48
C ILE A 113 6.21 8.76 -7.79
N PHE A 114 5.99 8.41 -9.07
CA PHE A 114 4.76 7.74 -9.51
C PHE A 114 4.53 6.41 -8.79
N HIS A 115 5.55 5.55 -8.75
CA HIS A 115 5.46 4.25 -8.08
C HIS A 115 5.27 4.38 -6.57
N SER A 116 5.88 5.37 -5.92
CA SER A 116 5.64 5.63 -4.49
C SER A 116 4.21 6.07 -4.21
N ILE A 117 3.63 6.93 -5.06
CA ILE A 117 2.22 7.33 -4.99
C ILE A 117 1.32 6.10 -5.18
N SER A 118 1.57 5.33 -6.25
CA SER A 118 0.78 4.15 -6.58
C SER A 118 0.84 3.08 -5.49
N ALA A 119 2.02 2.82 -4.94
CA ALA A 119 2.22 1.84 -3.87
C ALA A 119 1.54 2.26 -2.56
N TYR A 120 1.70 3.50 -2.12
CA TYR A 120 1.08 4.00 -0.89
C TYR A 120 -0.46 4.01 -0.98
N ASN A 121 -1.01 4.36 -2.13
CA ASN A 121 -2.47 4.33 -2.34
C ASN A 121 -3.02 2.94 -2.68
N ASN A 122 -2.17 1.90 -2.70
CA ASN A 122 -2.55 0.53 -3.05
C ASN A 122 -3.26 0.46 -4.42
N ALA A 123 -2.77 1.20 -5.39
CA ALA A 123 -3.42 1.34 -6.69
C ALA A 123 -2.93 0.32 -7.73
N GLY A 124 -1.69 -0.16 -7.62
CA GLY A 124 -1.11 -1.19 -8.48
C GLY A 124 -0.69 -0.72 -9.87
N PHE A 125 -0.76 0.57 -10.13
CA PHE A 125 -0.35 1.11 -11.43
C PHE A 125 1.16 1.25 -11.51
N SER A 126 1.73 0.75 -12.62
CA SER A 126 3.15 0.82 -12.93
C SER A 126 3.38 1.55 -14.25
N LEU A 127 4.48 2.31 -14.33
CA LEU A 127 4.99 2.86 -15.59
C LEU A 127 5.81 1.84 -16.37
N MET A 128 6.14 0.70 -15.76
CA MET A 128 6.88 -0.39 -16.37
C MET A 128 5.89 -1.41 -16.94
N SER A 129 6.06 -1.80 -18.19
CA SER A 129 5.16 -2.75 -18.89
C SER A 129 5.07 -4.10 -18.19
N ASN A 130 6.16 -4.54 -17.56
CA ASN A 130 6.24 -5.79 -16.79
C ASN A 130 5.99 -5.63 -15.29
N SER A 131 5.40 -4.50 -14.84
CA SER A 131 5.29 -4.18 -13.41
C SER A 131 6.67 -4.15 -12.75
N LEU A 132 6.94 -4.95 -11.72
CA LEU A 132 8.23 -4.99 -11.00
C LEU A 132 9.03 -6.27 -11.28
N GLN A 133 8.75 -6.97 -12.39
CA GLN A 133 9.43 -8.24 -12.71
C GLN A 133 10.95 -8.08 -12.86
N ASP A 134 11.39 -6.96 -13.46
CA ASP A 134 12.81 -6.68 -13.67
C ASP A 134 13.55 -6.40 -12.34
N TYR A 135 12.82 -6.05 -11.28
CA TYR A 135 13.34 -5.81 -9.92
C TYR A 135 13.07 -6.95 -8.95
N ARG A 136 12.73 -8.15 -9.45
CA ARG A 136 12.36 -9.32 -8.64
C ARG A 136 13.43 -9.68 -7.60
N THR A 137 14.70 -9.64 -7.96
CA THR A 137 15.84 -9.94 -7.08
C THR A 137 16.36 -8.73 -6.29
N ASN A 138 15.84 -7.53 -6.57
CA ASN A 138 16.25 -6.31 -5.87
C ASN A 138 15.52 -6.19 -4.52
N TYR A 139 16.20 -6.61 -3.45
CA TYR A 139 15.65 -6.60 -2.09
C TYR A 139 15.21 -5.24 -1.62
N LEU A 140 15.93 -4.18 -2.02
CA LEU A 140 15.64 -2.83 -1.60
C LEU A 140 14.32 -2.35 -2.23
N VAL A 141 14.15 -2.51 -3.53
CA VAL A 141 12.92 -2.14 -4.24
C VAL A 141 11.74 -2.89 -3.64
N ASN A 142 11.83 -4.22 -3.52
CA ASN A 142 10.75 -5.03 -2.95
C ASN A 142 10.41 -4.60 -1.52
N SER A 143 11.41 -4.30 -0.68
CA SER A 143 11.18 -3.85 0.71
C SER A 143 10.51 -2.49 0.78
N VAL A 144 10.89 -1.54 -0.08
CA VAL A 144 10.26 -0.21 -0.13
C VAL A 144 8.81 -0.32 -0.56
N PHE A 145 8.50 -1.13 -1.59
CA PHE A 145 7.12 -1.34 -2.02
C PHE A 145 6.29 -2.01 -0.92
N VAL A 146 6.78 -3.09 -0.30
CA VAL A 146 6.11 -3.73 0.84
C VAL A 146 5.83 -2.72 1.95
N PHE A 147 6.80 -1.89 2.31
CA PHE A 147 6.64 -0.85 3.31
C PHE A 147 5.55 0.16 2.93
N LEU A 148 5.60 0.71 1.70
CA LEU A 148 4.62 1.69 1.23
C LEU A 148 3.20 1.12 1.19
N ILE A 149 3.03 -0.09 0.66
CA ILE A 149 1.75 -0.79 0.59
C ILE A 149 1.17 -1.04 1.98
N VAL A 150 2.01 -1.54 2.91
CA VAL A 150 1.57 -1.80 4.28
C VAL A 150 1.20 -0.50 4.99
N MET A 151 2.01 0.55 4.88
CA MET A 151 1.73 1.85 5.51
C MET A 151 0.45 2.49 4.96
N GLY A 152 0.22 2.42 3.66
CA GLY A 152 -1.03 2.88 3.05
C GLY A 152 -2.25 2.06 3.50
N GLY A 153 -2.08 0.73 3.58
CA GLY A 153 -3.15 -0.20 3.99
C GLY A 153 -3.52 -0.18 5.47
N LEU A 154 -2.58 0.19 6.37
CA LEU A 154 -2.86 0.32 7.81
C LEU A 154 -3.82 1.50 8.11
N GLY A 155 -3.78 2.52 7.26
CA GLY A 155 -4.56 3.73 7.44
C GLY A 155 -3.96 4.71 8.45
N TRP A 156 -4.24 5.99 8.21
CA TRP A 156 -3.65 7.12 8.94
C TRP A 156 -3.89 7.07 10.45
N ARG A 157 -5.03 6.55 10.92
CA ARG A 157 -5.35 6.47 12.35
C ARG A 157 -4.38 5.60 13.12
N VAL A 158 -3.95 4.50 12.53
CA VAL A 158 -2.96 3.61 13.13
C VAL A 158 -1.60 4.29 13.16
N ILE A 159 -1.25 5.00 12.09
CA ILE A 159 0.00 5.75 11.99
C ILE A 159 0.03 6.88 13.02
N ASP A 160 -1.05 7.65 13.13
CA ASP A 160 -1.18 8.74 14.09
C ASP A 160 -1.12 8.24 15.55
N ASP A 161 -1.76 7.12 15.84
CA ASP A 161 -1.74 6.48 17.15
C ASP A 161 -0.33 5.99 17.52
N ILE A 162 0.40 5.41 16.57
CA ILE A 162 1.82 5.03 16.76
C ILE A 162 2.67 6.27 16.99
N TRP A 163 2.45 7.33 16.19
CA TRP A 163 3.24 8.55 16.26
C TRP A 163 3.02 9.31 17.56
N SER A 164 1.78 9.37 18.04
CA SER A 164 1.44 10.02 19.32
C SER A 164 2.09 9.33 20.53
N HIS A 165 2.33 8.03 20.44
CA HIS A 165 2.94 7.23 21.51
C HIS A 165 4.44 6.95 21.30
N LYS A 166 5.11 7.61 20.33
CA LYS A 166 6.52 7.34 19.97
C LYS A 166 7.52 7.41 21.13
N LYS A 167 7.27 8.27 22.13
CA LYS A 167 8.16 8.40 23.32
C LYS A 167 8.09 7.20 24.26
N ASN A 168 6.99 6.47 24.27
CA ASN A 168 6.76 5.30 25.12
C ASN A 168 5.98 4.26 24.31
N LEU A 169 6.63 3.71 23.25
CA LEU A 169 6.03 2.75 22.33
C LEU A 169 5.73 1.44 23.07
N SER A 170 4.59 1.39 23.72
CA SER A 170 4.08 0.17 24.34
C SER A 170 2.82 -0.26 23.59
N TYR A 171 2.82 -1.49 23.07
CA TYR A 171 1.65 -2.07 22.40
C TYR A 171 0.37 -1.95 23.22
N LYS A 172 0.48 -2.01 24.57
CA LYS A 172 -0.65 -1.88 25.49
C LYS A 172 -1.28 -0.48 25.52
N LYS A 173 -0.54 0.55 25.11
CA LYS A 173 -1.01 1.95 25.09
C LYS A 173 -1.75 2.33 23.80
N LEU A 174 -1.57 1.54 22.73
CA LEU A 174 -2.27 1.75 21.48
C LEU A 174 -3.77 1.51 21.64
N SER A 175 -4.57 2.22 20.86
CA SER A 175 -6.02 2.03 20.81
C SER A 175 -6.38 0.59 20.44
N LEU A 176 -7.57 0.14 20.85
CA LEU A 176 -8.04 -1.20 20.50
C LEU A 176 -8.08 -1.39 18.98
N HIS A 177 -8.52 -0.36 18.26
CA HIS A 177 -8.54 -0.37 16.79
C HIS A 177 -7.16 -0.60 16.20
N SER A 178 -6.16 0.18 16.61
CA SER A 178 -4.78 0.05 16.10
C SER A 178 -4.19 -1.32 16.41
N ARG A 179 -4.42 -1.85 17.61
CA ARG A 179 -3.97 -3.19 17.99
C ARG A 179 -4.60 -4.29 17.12
N LEU A 180 -5.90 -4.20 16.85
CA LEU A 180 -6.58 -5.15 15.98
C LEU A 180 -6.05 -5.08 14.56
N VAL A 181 -5.98 -3.89 13.98
CA VAL A 181 -5.50 -3.70 12.61
C VAL A 181 -4.06 -4.21 12.43
N ILE A 182 -3.16 -3.86 13.35
CA ILE A 182 -1.77 -4.34 13.29
C ILE A 182 -1.71 -5.87 13.40
N ARG A 183 -2.42 -6.47 14.37
CA ARG A 183 -2.40 -7.90 14.58
C ARG A 183 -2.97 -8.66 13.39
N THR A 184 -4.13 -8.26 12.88
CA THR A 184 -4.75 -8.92 11.72
C THR A 184 -3.90 -8.77 10.47
N SER A 185 -3.34 -7.57 10.21
CA SER A 185 -2.45 -7.35 9.07
C SER A 185 -1.19 -8.22 9.15
N LEU A 186 -0.53 -8.27 10.30
CA LEU A 186 0.65 -9.12 10.49
C LEU A 186 0.33 -10.61 10.35
N SER A 187 -0.80 -11.05 10.91
CA SER A 187 -1.23 -12.44 10.79
C SER A 187 -1.50 -12.81 9.33
N LEU A 188 -2.21 -11.97 8.58
CA LEU A 188 -2.49 -12.21 7.16
C LEU A 188 -1.22 -12.23 6.32
N ILE A 189 -0.27 -11.33 6.57
CA ILE A 189 1.01 -11.33 5.86
C ILE A 189 1.79 -12.60 6.18
N LEU A 190 1.86 -12.98 7.45
CA LEU A 190 2.61 -14.15 7.88
C LEU A 190 2.02 -15.45 7.32
N PHE A 191 0.72 -15.67 7.52
CA PHE A 191 0.07 -16.89 7.03
C PHE A 191 -0.01 -16.95 5.51
N GLY A 192 -0.28 -15.81 4.85
CA GLY A 192 -0.30 -15.73 3.40
C GLY A 192 1.06 -15.98 2.77
N SER A 193 2.13 -15.36 3.30
CA SER A 193 3.49 -15.56 2.79
C SER A 193 4.01 -16.96 3.02
N LEU A 194 3.74 -17.56 4.19
CA LEU A 194 4.09 -18.96 4.46
C LEU A 194 3.28 -19.90 3.57
N GLY A 195 1.99 -19.69 3.43
CA GLY A 195 1.12 -20.49 2.56
C GLY A 195 1.61 -20.46 1.12
N PHE A 196 1.86 -19.26 0.57
CA PHE A 196 2.37 -19.09 -0.79
C PHE A 196 3.76 -19.74 -0.95
N PHE A 197 4.67 -19.50 -0.02
CA PHE A 197 6.00 -20.11 -0.03
C PHE A 197 5.95 -21.63 -0.04
N ILE A 198 5.13 -22.24 0.84
CA ILE A 198 5.00 -23.70 0.93
C ILE A 198 4.39 -24.27 -0.35
N THR A 199 3.33 -23.63 -0.85
CA THR A 199 2.62 -24.09 -2.05
C THR A 199 3.54 -24.08 -3.27
N GLU A 200 4.24 -22.97 -3.53
CA GLU A 200 5.15 -22.85 -4.66
C GLU A 200 6.41 -23.73 -4.52
N SER A 201 6.88 -23.95 -3.30
CA SER A 201 8.03 -24.86 -3.05
C SER A 201 7.66 -26.31 -3.24
N LEU A 202 6.46 -26.73 -2.83
CA LEU A 202 6.00 -28.13 -2.97
C LEU A 202 5.65 -28.49 -4.41
N LEU A 203 5.10 -27.55 -5.16
CA LEU A 203 4.66 -27.76 -6.54
C LEU A 203 5.80 -27.54 -7.55
N ASN A 204 7.03 -27.27 -7.07
CA ASN A 204 8.20 -27.03 -7.92
C ASN A 204 7.91 -26.03 -9.06
N SER A 205 7.26 -24.93 -8.74
CA SER A 205 6.93 -23.93 -9.75
C SER A 205 8.19 -23.40 -10.43
N GLN A 206 8.13 -23.20 -11.73
CA GLN A 206 9.24 -22.60 -12.49
C GLN A 206 9.66 -21.26 -11.91
N PHE A 207 8.71 -20.57 -11.24
CA PHE A 207 8.96 -19.32 -10.56
C PHE A 207 10.03 -19.41 -9.46
N PHE A 208 10.07 -20.48 -8.68
CA PHE A 208 11.03 -20.64 -7.58
C PHE A 208 12.34 -21.29 -7.99
N ASN A 209 12.41 -21.97 -9.15
CA ASN A 209 13.58 -22.76 -9.54
C ASN A 209 14.87 -21.92 -9.64
N ASP A 210 14.76 -20.66 -10.11
CA ASP A 210 15.91 -19.78 -10.32
C ASP A 210 16.23 -18.88 -9.12
N LEU A 211 15.49 -19.01 -8.01
CA LEU A 211 15.63 -18.13 -6.85
C LEU A 211 16.30 -18.83 -5.66
N ASN A 212 17.17 -18.08 -4.97
CA ASN A 212 17.70 -18.46 -3.68
C ASN A 212 16.60 -18.46 -2.61
N LEU A 213 16.81 -19.20 -1.51
CA LEU A 213 15.84 -19.31 -0.41
C LEU A 213 15.36 -17.94 0.11
N PHE A 214 16.27 -16.98 0.23
CA PHE A 214 15.94 -15.64 0.71
C PHE A 214 15.10 -14.87 -0.31
N GLU A 215 15.39 -15.00 -1.59
CA GLU A 215 14.62 -14.40 -2.69
C GLU A 215 13.20 -15.00 -2.77
N ARG A 216 13.06 -16.29 -2.56
CA ARG A 216 11.75 -16.97 -2.49
C ARG A 216 10.92 -16.42 -1.33
N LEU A 217 11.50 -16.26 -0.15
CA LEU A 217 10.81 -15.69 1.01
C LEU A 217 10.40 -14.23 0.76
N MET A 218 11.30 -13.41 0.23
CA MET A 218 11.01 -12.01 -0.08
C MET A 218 9.92 -11.87 -1.12
N SER A 219 9.97 -12.65 -2.20
CA SER A 219 8.93 -12.67 -3.23
C SER A 219 7.58 -13.14 -2.66
N SER A 220 7.59 -14.14 -1.77
CA SER A 220 6.35 -14.61 -1.12
C SER A 220 5.72 -13.54 -0.23
N ILE A 221 6.53 -12.77 0.50
CA ILE A 221 6.05 -11.63 1.29
C ILE A 221 5.51 -10.54 0.37
N PHE A 222 6.26 -10.20 -0.69
CA PHE A 222 5.87 -9.18 -1.65
C PHE A 222 4.51 -9.50 -2.28
N GLU A 223 4.35 -10.70 -2.83
CA GLU A 223 3.12 -11.10 -3.50
C GLU A 223 1.93 -11.14 -2.54
N THR A 224 2.12 -11.67 -1.33
CA THR A 224 1.07 -11.69 -0.31
C THR A 224 0.62 -10.28 0.09
N VAL A 225 1.55 -9.35 0.24
CA VAL A 225 1.25 -7.96 0.58
C VAL A 225 0.57 -7.27 -0.59
N SER A 226 1.06 -7.50 -1.80
CA SER A 226 0.51 -6.91 -3.03
C SER A 226 -0.87 -7.47 -3.36
N ALA A 227 -1.10 -8.77 -3.22
CA ALA A 227 -2.38 -9.41 -3.47
C ALA A 227 -3.51 -8.85 -2.61
N ARG A 228 -3.23 -8.44 -1.37
CA ARG A 228 -4.27 -7.89 -0.48
C ARG A 228 -4.98 -6.68 -1.07
N THR A 229 -4.26 -5.76 -1.68
CA THR A 229 -4.86 -4.50 -2.16
C THR A 229 -4.11 -3.83 -3.29
N ALA A 230 -2.80 -4.04 -3.45
CA ALA A 230 -1.97 -3.19 -4.29
C ALA A 230 -1.95 -3.61 -5.78
N GLY A 231 -1.85 -4.90 -6.08
CA GLY A 231 -1.87 -5.40 -7.46
C GLY A 231 -0.55 -5.27 -8.23
N PHE A 232 0.56 -4.96 -7.59
CA PHE A 232 1.90 -5.06 -8.18
C PHE A 232 2.34 -6.52 -8.26
N THR A 233 3.13 -6.86 -9.28
CA THR A 233 3.70 -8.20 -9.42
C THR A 233 5.20 -8.13 -9.66
N ASN A 234 5.94 -9.03 -9.05
CA ASN A 234 7.37 -9.20 -9.31
C ASN A 234 7.69 -10.49 -10.09
N PHE A 235 6.66 -11.14 -10.65
CA PHE A 235 6.81 -12.33 -11.49
C PHE A 235 5.85 -12.29 -12.70
N PRO A 236 6.18 -13.00 -13.78
CA PRO A 236 5.30 -13.10 -14.93
C PRO A 236 4.07 -13.94 -14.59
N ILE A 237 2.88 -13.34 -14.64
CA ILE A 237 1.63 -14.06 -14.49
C ILE A 237 1.32 -14.77 -15.80
N SER A 238 1.96 -15.88 -16.05
CA SER A 238 1.59 -16.84 -17.08
C SER A 238 1.07 -18.10 -16.40
N LEU A 239 0.14 -18.79 -17.05
CA LEU A 239 -0.46 -20.04 -16.55
C LEU A 239 0.58 -21.12 -16.19
N ASN A 240 1.83 -20.96 -16.61
CA ASN A 240 2.92 -21.92 -16.41
C ASN A 240 3.96 -21.47 -15.36
N SER A 241 3.88 -20.23 -14.84
CA SER A 241 4.92 -19.69 -13.95
C SER A 241 4.61 -19.88 -12.48
N ILE A 242 3.34 -19.86 -12.10
CA ILE A 242 2.83 -20.09 -10.74
C ILE A 242 1.94 -21.32 -10.77
N SER A 243 1.90 -22.04 -9.65
CA SER A 243 0.94 -23.12 -9.47
C SER A 243 -0.49 -22.58 -9.41
N ASP A 244 -1.45 -23.34 -9.94
CA ASP A 244 -2.88 -22.99 -9.85
C ASP A 244 -3.31 -22.78 -8.39
N THR A 245 -2.73 -23.54 -7.47
CA THR A 245 -3.01 -23.45 -6.02
C THR A 245 -2.45 -22.16 -5.43
N GLY A 246 -1.24 -21.75 -5.83
CA GLY A 246 -0.65 -20.46 -5.43
C GLY A 246 -1.46 -19.27 -5.95
N LEU A 247 -1.91 -19.35 -7.18
CA LEU A 247 -2.78 -18.33 -7.77
C LEU A 247 -4.13 -18.23 -7.02
N LEU A 248 -4.75 -19.36 -6.70
CA LEU A 248 -5.98 -19.40 -5.90
C LEU A 248 -5.78 -18.81 -4.51
N LEU A 249 -4.64 -19.10 -3.86
CA LEU A 249 -4.31 -18.53 -2.55
C LEU A 249 -4.18 -17.01 -2.63
N LEU A 250 -3.48 -16.47 -3.63
CA LEU A 250 -3.39 -15.03 -3.84
C LEU A 250 -4.76 -14.41 -4.11
N MET A 251 -5.60 -15.06 -4.93
CA MET A 251 -6.97 -14.60 -5.21
C MET A 251 -7.87 -14.61 -3.96
N THR A 252 -7.67 -15.54 -3.03
CA THR A 252 -8.44 -15.55 -1.76
C THR A 252 -8.00 -14.48 -0.77
N LEU A 253 -6.80 -13.94 -0.93
CA LEU A 253 -6.27 -12.83 -0.12
C LEU A 253 -6.70 -11.44 -0.65
N MET A 254 -7.15 -11.37 -1.92
CA MET A 254 -7.71 -10.15 -2.54
C MET A 254 -9.11 -9.85 -2.02
#